data_b831f8f248652165a01f52afae368f6e
#
_entry.id   b831f8f248652165a01f52afae368f6e
#
_cell.length_a   1.000
_cell.length_b   1.000
_cell.length_c   1.000
_cell.angle_alpha   90.00
_cell.angle_beta   90.00
_cell.angle_gamma   90.00
#
_symmetry.space_group_name_H-M   'P 1'
#
loop_
_entity.id
_entity.type
_entity.pdbx_description
1 polymer ?
#
loop_
_entity_poly.entity_id
_entity_poly.type
_entity_poly.pdbx_seq_one_letter_code
_entity_poly.pdbx_strand_id
1 'polypeptide(L)'
;ELIKIFDGATGTELSKLPQAEHYSIDILNIVAPDAVRRLQSEYVAAGADYITTNTFGTNPAKWESTQYSWQTVADAAIENAKAVADGANVIFDISPTGRLMEPIGEYTLQEAYNNFRQTVEYTASKVDGYLLETFADLYEIKAAVLAIKENSNLPVFATMTFDNTLHT
;
A
#
# COMPACT_ATOMS: atom_id res chain seq x y z
N GLU A 1 13.22 -18.46 16.27
CA GLU A 1 12.54 -17.28 15.69
C GLU A 1 11.09 -17.63 15.43
N LEU A 2 10.18 -16.78 15.89
CA LEU A 2 8.75 -16.95 15.59
C LEU A 2 8.51 -16.51 14.14
N ILE A 3 7.76 -17.30 13.40
CA ILE A 3 7.28 -16.93 12.07
C ILE A 3 6.30 -15.78 12.26
N LYS A 4 6.42 -14.74 11.44
CA LYS A 4 5.52 -13.60 11.39
C LYS A 4 4.60 -13.71 10.18
N ILE A 5 3.33 -13.43 10.38
CA ILE A 5 2.28 -13.65 9.39
C ILE A 5 1.67 -12.31 9.00
N PHE A 6 1.61 -12.06 7.69
CA PHE A 6 0.83 -10.95 7.12
C PHE A 6 -0.65 -11.32 7.00
N ASP A 7 -1.47 -10.30 6.89
CA ASP A 7 -2.87 -10.43 6.50
C ASP A 7 -3.01 -10.96 5.04
N GLY A 8 -4.24 -11.06 4.57
CA GLY A 8 -4.58 -11.58 3.26
C GLY A 8 -5.17 -10.51 2.33
N ALA A 9 -5.86 -10.99 1.29
CA ALA A 9 -6.40 -10.17 0.23
C ALA A 9 -7.40 -9.11 0.72
N THR A 10 -7.06 -7.84 0.58
CA THR A 10 -7.93 -6.71 0.95
C THR A 10 -8.80 -6.28 -0.23
N GLY A 11 -8.19 -5.98 -1.38
CA GLY A 11 -8.89 -5.48 -2.55
C GLY A 11 -9.97 -6.43 -3.06
N THR A 12 -9.66 -7.72 -3.18
CA THR A 12 -10.60 -8.75 -3.64
C THR A 12 -11.80 -8.90 -2.71
N GLU A 13 -11.59 -8.81 -1.39
CA GLU A 13 -12.71 -8.91 -0.44
C GLU A 13 -13.56 -7.65 -0.45
N LEU A 14 -12.96 -6.47 -0.45
CA LEU A 14 -13.68 -5.20 -0.49
C LEU A 14 -14.41 -4.97 -1.82
N SER A 15 -13.93 -5.52 -2.94
CA SER A 15 -14.61 -5.41 -4.24
C SER A 15 -15.99 -6.07 -4.28
N LYS A 16 -16.31 -6.93 -3.31
CA LYS A 16 -17.63 -7.56 -3.17
C LYS A 16 -18.68 -6.62 -2.57
N LEU A 17 -18.26 -5.48 -2.04
CA LEU A 17 -19.19 -4.51 -1.43
C LEU A 17 -19.95 -3.71 -2.50
N PRO A 18 -21.24 -3.39 -2.30
CA PRO A 18 -22.01 -2.56 -3.23
C PRO A 18 -21.36 -1.19 -3.50
N GLN A 19 -20.67 -0.62 -2.52
CA GLN A 19 -19.97 0.66 -2.66
C GLN A 19 -18.82 0.60 -3.66
N ALA A 20 -18.22 -0.58 -3.89
CA ALA A 20 -17.14 -0.77 -4.86
C ALA A 20 -17.59 -0.62 -6.33
N GLU A 21 -18.91 -0.64 -6.60
CA GLU A 21 -19.46 -0.33 -7.92
C GLU A 21 -19.33 1.16 -8.28
N HIS A 22 -19.18 2.04 -7.28
CA HIS A 22 -19.19 3.49 -7.44
C HIS A 22 -17.89 4.17 -7.03
N TYR A 23 -17.05 3.50 -6.25
CA TYR A 23 -15.83 4.05 -5.69
C TYR A 23 -14.64 3.10 -5.90
N SER A 24 -13.45 3.66 -6.05
CA SER A 24 -12.23 2.84 -5.98
C SER A 24 -12.09 2.19 -4.60
N ILE A 25 -11.40 1.06 -4.54
CA ILE A 25 -11.23 0.29 -3.29
C ILE A 25 -10.61 1.15 -2.17
N ASP A 26 -9.67 2.02 -2.52
CA ASP A 26 -9.03 2.92 -1.55
C ASP A 26 -10.00 3.94 -0.95
N ILE A 27 -10.96 4.45 -1.73
CA ILE A 27 -11.97 5.41 -1.24
C ILE A 27 -12.93 4.75 -0.23
N LEU A 28 -13.05 3.42 -0.21
CA LEU A 28 -13.82 2.70 0.79
C LEU A 28 -13.32 2.95 2.22
N ASN A 29 -12.06 3.35 2.39
CA ASN A 29 -11.57 3.81 3.70
C ASN A 29 -12.40 4.95 4.29
N ILE A 30 -13.01 5.77 3.44
CA ILE A 30 -13.80 6.94 3.85
C ILE A 30 -15.31 6.64 3.79
N VAL A 31 -15.78 6.02 2.71
CA VAL A 31 -17.23 5.84 2.48
C VAL A 31 -17.81 4.56 3.10
N ALA A 32 -16.95 3.60 3.45
CA ALA A 32 -17.33 2.33 4.09
C ALA A 32 -16.28 1.89 5.14
N PRO A 33 -15.87 2.76 6.08
CA PRO A 33 -14.77 2.46 7.01
C PRO A 33 -15.04 1.23 7.88
N ASP A 34 -16.29 0.99 8.27
CA ASP A 34 -16.64 -0.16 9.09
C ASP A 34 -16.43 -1.50 8.36
N ALA A 35 -16.63 -1.52 7.04
CA ALA A 35 -16.36 -2.73 6.24
C ALA A 35 -14.85 -3.00 6.14
N VAL A 36 -14.04 -1.95 5.97
CA VAL A 36 -12.57 -2.07 5.96
C VAL A 36 -12.07 -2.56 7.32
N ARG A 37 -12.51 -1.92 8.41
CA ARG A 37 -12.14 -2.32 9.77
C ARG A 37 -12.55 -3.75 10.10
N ARG A 38 -13.75 -4.16 9.67
CA ARG A 38 -14.23 -5.52 9.88
C ARG A 38 -13.31 -6.52 9.22
N LEU A 39 -12.96 -6.33 7.94
CA LEU A 39 -12.05 -7.23 7.23
C LEU A 39 -10.69 -7.31 7.91
N GLN A 40 -10.09 -6.17 8.28
CA GLN A 40 -8.81 -6.13 8.97
C GLN A 40 -8.87 -6.79 10.35
N SER A 41 -9.97 -6.60 11.11
CA SER A 41 -10.16 -7.26 12.40
C SER A 41 -10.30 -8.78 12.28
N GLU A 42 -10.90 -9.28 11.20
CA GLU A 42 -10.98 -10.73 10.93
C GLU A 42 -9.58 -11.33 10.70
N TYR A 43 -8.67 -10.61 10.00
CA TYR A 43 -7.27 -11.04 9.85
C TYR A 43 -6.49 -11.00 11.16
N VAL A 44 -6.67 -9.96 11.98
CA VAL A 44 -6.05 -9.88 13.31
C VAL A 44 -6.54 -11.03 14.18
N ALA A 45 -7.84 -11.29 14.21
CA ALA A 45 -8.43 -12.40 14.95
C ALA A 45 -7.95 -13.78 14.47
N ALA A 46 -7.60 -13.91 13.18
CA ALA A 46 -6.99 -15.11 12.61
C ALA A 46 -5.51 -15.27 12.97
N GLY A 47 -4.88 -14.29 13.59
CA GLY A 47 -3.50 -14.34 14.07
C GLY A 47 -2.48 -13.62 13.19
N ALA A 48 -2.89 -12.66 12.36
CA ALA A 48 -1.96 -11.83 11.61
C ALA A 48 -1.11 -10.96 12.57
N ASP A 49 0.20 -10.98 12.40
CA ASP A 49 1.16 -10.10 13.11
C ASP A 49 1.30 -8.74 12.44
N TYR A 50 1.02 -8.69 11.13
CA TYR A 50 1.07 -7.50 10.28
C TYR A 50 -0.25 -7.35 9.54
N ILE A 51 -0.84 -6.17 9.60
CA ILE A 51 -2.00 -5.79 8.78
C ILE A 51 -1.64 -4.66 7.84
N THR A 52 -2.04 -4.78 6.59
CA THR A 52 -1.78 -3.78 5.57
C THR A 52 -2.89 -2.72 5.54
N THR A 53 -2.51 -1.48 5.26
CA THR A 53 -3.49 -0.42 4.97
C THR A 53 -4.14 -0.68 3.62
N ASN A 54 -5.40 -0.29 3.47
CA ASN A 54 -6.09 -0.36 2.17
C ASN A 54 -5.67 0.82 1.28
N THR A 55 -4.41 0.80 0.78
CA THR A 55 -3.78 1.93 0.06
C THR A 55 -3.09 1.53 -1.24
N PHE A 56 -3.38 0.35 -1.79
CA PHE A 56 -2.77 -0.12 -3.04
C PHE A 56 -2.92 0.87 -4.21
N GLY A 57 -4.07 1.51 -4.35
CA GLY A 57 -4.34 2.55 -5.35
C GLY A 57 -3.91 3.95 -4.91
N THR A 58 -3.57 4.16 -3.63
CA THR A 58 -3.26 5.47 -3.05
C THR A 58 -1.80 5.89 -3.34
N ASN A 59 -1.50 6.06 -4.62
CA ASN A 59 -0.18 6.45 -5.10
C ASN A 59 -0.25 7.84 -5.76
N PRO A 60 0.55 8.83 -5.30
CA PRO A 60 0.51 10.19 -5.84
C PRO A 60 0.63 10.28 -7.37
N ALA A 61 1.45 9.42 -8.00
CA ALA A 61 1.68 9.44 -9.45
C ALA A 61 0.46 9.01 -10.27
N LYS A 62 -0.47 8.26 -9.69
CA LYS A 62 -1.67 7.75 -10.37
C LYS A 62 -2.97 8.15 -9.69
N TRP A 63 -2.92 9.05 -8.71
CA TRP A 63 -4.12 9.48 -8.01
C TRP A 63 -4.98 10.40 -8.85
N GLU A 64 -6.19 9.98 -9.18
CA GLU A 64 -7.10 10.68 -10.08
C GLU A 64 -8.36 11.23 -9.40
N SER A 65 -8.58 10.90 -8.11
CA SER A 65 -9.76 11.40 -7.42
C SER A 65 -9.71 12.92 -7.25
N THR A 66 -10.81 13.58 -7.64
CA THR A 66 -11.00 15.02 -7.40
C THR A 66 -11.76 15.31 -6.12
N GLN A 67 -12.41 14.29 -5.52
CA GLN A 67 -13.20 14.43 -4.29
C GLN A 67 -12.35 14.40 -3.03
N TYR A 68 -11.33 13.54 -3.00
CA TYR A 68 -10.44 13.39 -1.86
C TYR A 68 -8.98 13.45 -2.33
N SER A 69 -8.11 14.05 -1.54
CA SER A 69 -6.66 13.96 -1.78
C SER A 69 -6.15 12.56 -1.40
N TRP A 70 -5.03 12.14 -2.00
CA TRP A 70 -4.40 10.87 -1.63
C TRP A 70 -4.01 10.85 -0.14
N GLN A 71 -3.62 11.99 0.42
CA GLN A 71 -3.29 12.14 1.85
C GLN A 71 -4.52 11.87 2.72
N THR A 72 -5.68 12.39 2.35
CA THR A 72 -6.92 12.15 3.10
C THR A 72 -7.28 10.66 3.12
N VAL A 73 -7.10 9.98 1.98
CA VAL A 73 -7.36 8.54 1.90
C VAL A 73 -6.32 7.74 2.67
N ALA A 74 -5.04 8.11 2.59
CA ALA A 74 -3.97 7.48 3.35
C ALA A 74 -4.22 7.60 4.87
N ASP A 75 -4.60 8.79 5.35
CA ASP A 75 -4.92 8.99 6.76
C ASP A 75 -6.10 8.11 7.22
N ALA A 76 -7.19 8.09 6.45
CA ALA A 76 -8.35 7.24 6.75
C ALA A 76 -7.98 5.75 6.77
N ALA A 77 -7.14 5.29 5.83
CA ALA A 77 -6.68 3.91 5.78
C ALA A 77 -5.83 3.53 7.00
N ILE A 78 -4.91 4.42 7.40
CA ILE A 78 -4.06 4.23 8.59
C ILE A 78 -4.92 4.21 9.86
N GLU A 79 -5.88 5.14 9.98
CA GLU A 79 -6.79 5.19 11.12
C GLU A 79 -7.65 3.92 11.22
N ASN A 80 -8.17 3.43 10.10
CA ASN A 80 -8.95 2.18 10.07
C ASN A 80 -8.11 0.99 10.56
N ALA A 81 -6.90 0.83 10.04
CA ALA A 81 -6.01 -0.26 10.44
C ALA A 81 -5.63 -0.16 11.92
N LYS A 82 -5.24 1.02 12.40
CA LYS A 82 -4.90 1.25 13.81
C LYS A 82 -6.05 0.97 14.78
N ALA A 83 -7.27 1.28 14.36
CA ALA A 83 -8.46 1.07 15.20
C ALA A 83 -8.70 -0.41 15.55
N VAL A 84 -8.16 -1.35 14.75
CA VAL A 84 -8.39 -2.79 14.89
C VAL A 84 -7.11 -3.62 15.03
N ALA A 85 -5.95 -2.99 15.08
CA ALA A 85 -4.65 -3.67 15.07
C ALA A 85 -4.43 -4.63 16.27
N ASP A 86 -4.96 -4.30 17.46
CA ASP A 86 -4.90 -5.13 18.66
C ASP A 86 -3.53 -5.81 18.91
N GLY A 87 -2.45 -5.03 18.75
CA GLY A 87 -1.07 -5.49 18.88
C GLY A 87 -0.38 -5.96 17.58
N ALA A 88 -1.11 -6.10 16.48
CA ALA A 88 -0.49 -6.25 15.16
C ALA A 88 0.15 -4.94 14.70
N ASN A 89 1.20 -5.05 13.87
CA ASN A 89 1.84 -3.88 13.29
C ASN A 89 1.07 -3.40 12.05
N VAL A 90 0.91 -2.10 11.91
CA VAL A 90 0.25 -1.47 10.76
C VAL A 90 1.28 -1.16 9.67
N ILE A 91 1.17 -1.83 8.54
CA ILE A 91 2.08 -1.73 7.41
C ILE A 91 1.42 -0.94 6.28
N PHE A 92 2.07 0.13 5.84
CA PHE A 92 1.57 0.91 4.71
C PHE A 92 1.84 0.18 3.40
N ASP A 93 0.78 -0.11 2.65
CA ASP A 93 0.86 -0.78 1.37
C ASP A 93 1.13 0.21 0.24
N ILE A 94 2.20 -0.04 -0.54
CA ILE A 94 2.63 0.76 -1.68
C ILE A 94 2.66 -0.11 -2.93
N SER A 95 1.89 0.28 -3.93
CA SER A 95 1.89 -0.37 -5.24
C SER A 95 2.80 0.32 -6.25
N PRO A 96 3.11 -0.32 -7.40
CA PRO A 96 3.73 0.32 -8.55
C PRO A 96 2.96 1.56 -9.00
N THR A 97 3.66 2.51 -9.64
CA THR A 97 3.07 3.74 -10.19
C THR A 97 2.19 3.47 -11.41
N GLY A 98 2.35 2.32 -12.05
CA GLY A 98 1.69 1.98 -13.32
C GLY A 98 2.34 2.66 -14.53
N ARG A 99 3.46 3.34 -14.35
CA ARG A 99 4.23 3.96 -15.43
C ARG A 99 5.37 3.05 -15.87
N LEU A 100 5.68 3.09 -17.18
CA LEU A 100 6.81 2.35 -17.72
C LEU A 100 8.11 3.10 -17.46
N MET A 101 9.05 2.41 -16.81
CA MET A 101 10.38 2.93 -16.52
C MET A 101 11.26 3.02 -17.77
N GLU A 102 12.23 3.94 -17.77
CA GLU A 102 13.31 3.95 -18.77
C GLU A 102 14.09 2.63 -18.77
N PRO A 103 14.54 2.13 -19.91
CA PRO A 103 14.44 2.72 -21.28
C PRO A 103 13.18 2.32 -22.03
N ILE A 104 12.28 1.52 -21.46
CA ILE A 104 11.07 1.04 -22.13
C ILE A 104 10.01 2.16 -22.22
N GLY A 105 9.86 2.92 -21.16
CA GLY A 105 9.02 4.11 -21.07
C GLY A 105 9.84 5.38 -20.87
N GLU A 106 9.16 6.42 -20.40
CA GLU A 106 9.78 7.74 -20.16
C GLU A 106 9.94 8.06 -18.65
N TYR A 107 9.50 7.16 -17.77
CA TYR A 107 9.52 7.41 -16.32
C TYR A 107 10.89 7.12 -15.74
N THR A 108 11.56 8.14 -15.27
CA THR A 108 12.93 8.04 -14.76
C THR A 108 12.98 7.48 -13.35
N LEU A 109 14.12 6.91 -12.97
CA LEU A 109 14.39 6.48 -11.59
C LEU A 109 14.19 7.63 -10.60
N GLN A 110 14.59 8.86 -10.96
CA GLN A 110 14.47 10.02 -10.09
C GLN A 110 13.00 10.45 -9.88
N GLU A 111 12.17 10.38 -10.91
CA GLU A 111 10.74 10.67 -10.80
C GLU A 111 10.04 9.64 -9.92
N ALA A 112 10.34 8.35 -10.14
CA ALA A 112 9.83 7.27 -9.29
C ALA A 112 10.23 7.45 -7.83
N TYR A 113 11.52 7.71 -7.57
CA TYR A 113 12.03 8.00 -6.24
C TYR A 113 11.29 9.18 -5.57
N ASN A 114 11.13 10.29 -6.29
CA ASN A 114 10.45 11.48 -5.76
C ASN A 114 8.97 11.20 -5.45
N ASN A 115 8.32 10.38 -6.26
CA ASN A 115 6.93 9.96 -6.00
C ASN A 115 6.83 9.15 -4.70
N PHE A 116 7.65 8.10 -4.55
CA PHE A 116 7.62 7.27 -3.34
C PHE A 116 8.09 8.04 -2.10
N ARG A 117 9.07 8.94 -2.24
CA ARG A 117 9.51 9.81 -1.16
C ARG A 117 8.37 10.65 -0.58
N GLN A 118 7.50 11.23 -1.42
CA GLN A 118 6.34 11.99 -0.94
C GLN A 118 5.44 11.15 -0.03
N THR A 119 5.19 9.89 -0.43
CA THR A 119 4.39 8.97 0.38
C THR A 119 5.08 8.67 1.71
N VAL A 120 6.38 8.38 1.69
CA VAL A 120 7.15 8.03 2.89
C VAL A 120 7.24 9.21 3.86
N GLU A 121 7.62 10.39 3.38
CA GLU A 121 7.69 11.61 4.20
C GLU A 121 6.35 11.93 4.89
N TYR A 122 5.24 11.64 4.21
CA TYR A 122 3.91 11.88 4.77
C TYR A 122 3.48 10.82 5.80
N THR A 123 3.87 9.57 5.62
CA THR A 123 3.32 8.43 6.38
C THR A 123 4.25 7.85 7.44
N ALA A 124 5.57 8.10 7.38
CA ALA A 124 6.56 7.42 8.21
C ALA A 124 6.36 7.56 9.73
N SER A 125 5.79 8.67 10.20
CA SER A 125 5.48 8.86 11.61
C SER A 125 4.17 8.21 12.05
N LYS A 126 3.44 7.60 11.13
CA LYS A 126 2.06 7.12 11.33
C LYS A 126 1.92 5.60 11.24
N VAL A 127 2.94 4.89 10.78
CA VAL A 127 2.89 3.44 10.49
C VAL A 127 4.10 2.71 11.08
N ASP A 128 4.06 1.38 11.11
CA ASP A 128 5.12 0.54 11.69
C ASP A 128 6.07 -0.02 10.62
N GLY A 129 5.74 0.10 9.34
CA GLY A 129 6.55 -0.38 8.23
C GLY A 129 5.88 -0.16 6.87
N TYR A 130 6.54 -0.65 5.83
CA TYR A 130 6.08 -0.56 4.45
C TYR A 130 6.07 -1.91 3.76
N LEU A 131 5.03 -2.19 2.98
CA LEU A 131 4.98 -3.27 2.02
C LEU A 131 5.00 -2.69 0.60
N LEU A 132 5.97 -3.08 -0.20
CA LEU A 132 6.01 -2.85 -1.64
C LEU A 132 5.37 -4.07 -2.31
N GLU A 133 4.13 -3.94 -2.77
CA GLU A 133 3.33 -5.05 -3.24
C GLU A 133 3.27 -5.12 -4.77
N THR A 134 3.45 -6.35 -5.33
CA THR A 134 3.25 -6.68 -6.76
C THR A 134 4.08 -5.85 -7.74
N PHE A 135 5.30 -5.48 -7.41
CA PHE A 135 6.21 -4.82 -8.34
C PHE A 135 6.68 -5.79 -9.44
N ALA A 136 6.71 -5.33 -10.68
CA ALA A 136 7.22 -6.08 -11.83
C ALA A 136 8.52 -5.49 -12.40
N ASP A 137 8.87 -4.25 -12.07
CA ASP A 137 10.05 -3.56 -12.57
C ASP A 137 11.10 -3.39 -11.46
N LEU A 138 12.33 -3.87 -11.73
CA LEU A 138 13.44 -3.81 -10.77
C LEU A 138 13.94 -2.37 -10.50
N TYR A 139 13.84 -1.47 -11.47
CA TYR A 139 14.25 -0.08 -11.28
C TYR A 139 13.20 0.67 -10.46
N GLU A 140 11.92 0.38 -10.68
CA GLU A 140 10.84 1.00 -9.92
C GLU A 140 10.89 0.57 -8.44
N ILE A 141 10.99 -0.74 -8.16
CA ILE A 141 11.08 -1.23 -6.77
C ILE A 141 12.34 -0.73 -6.08
N LYS A 142 13.47 -0.61 -6.81
CA LYS A 142 14.70 -0.01 -6.28
C LYS A 142 14.49 1.44 -5.88
N ALA A 143 13.79 2.24 -6.70
CA ALA A 143 13.45 3.62 -6.37
C ALA A 143 12.60 3.70 -5.10
N ALA A 144 11.61 2.81 -4.95
CA ALA A 144 10.76 2.74 -3.77
C ALA A 144 11.55 2.35 -2.51
N VAL A 145 12.40 1.32 -2.60
CA VAL A 145 13.27 0.91 -1.46
C VAL A 145 14.21 2.03 -1.05
N LEU A 146 14.84 2.73 -2.00
CA LEU A 146 15.72 3.86 -1.70
C LEU A 146 14.94 4.98 -1.01
N ALA A 147 13.75 5.33 -1.51
CA ALA A 147 12.91 6.36 -0.92
C ALA A 147 12.57 6.02 0.56
N ILE A 148 12.24 4.77 0.85
CA ILE A 148 11.95 4.35 2.23
C ILE A 148 13.21 4.41 3.10
N LYS A 149 14.32 3.84 2.64
CA LYS A 149 15.56 3.73 3.43
C LYS A 149 16.25 5.05 3.70
N GLU A 150 16.11 6.03 2.82
CA GLU A 150 16.70 7.35 2.99
C GLU A 150 15.83 8.31 3.82
N ASN A 151 14.51 8.07 3.88
CA ASN A 151 13.56 8.97 4.54
C ASN A 151 12.87 8.35 5.77
N SER A 152 13.19 7.10 6.12
CA SER A 152 12.70 6.45 7.33
C SER A 152 13.65 5.35 7.82
N ASN A 153 13.49 4.96 9.10
CA ASN A 153 14.16 3.79 9.69
C ASN A 153 13.23 2.57 9.80
N LEU A 154 12.05 2.65 9.21
CA LEU A 154 11.04 1.60 9.31
C LEU A 154 11.42 0.37 8.45
N PRO A 155 10.95 -0.82 8.84
CA PRO A 155 11.13 -2.02 8.04
C PRO A 155 10.41 -1.89 6.70
N VAL A 156 11.00 -2.48 5.66
CA VAL A 156 10.41 -2.59 4.33
C VAL A 156 10.37 -4.05 3.91
N PHE A 157 9.20 -4.45 3.46
CA PHE A 157 8.93 -5.76 2.86
C PHE A 157 8.65 -5.52 1.37
N ALA A 158 9.01 -6.47 0.52
CA ALA A 158 8.86 -6.32 -0.92
C ALA A 158 8.44 -7.63 -1.58
N THR A 159 7.45 -7.56 -2.45
CA THR A 159 7.01 -8.66 -3.30
C THR A 159 7.12 -8.29 -4.77
N MET A 160 7.52 -9.28 -5.59
CA MET A 160 7.67 -9.12 -7.02
C MET A 160 6.65 -10.01 -7.76
N THR A 161 6.15 -9.50 -8.86
CA THR A 161 5.34 -10.26 -9.81
C THR A 161 6.21 -10.72 -10.96
N PHE A 162 6.10 -11.99 -11.32
CA PHE A 162 6.82 -12.59 -12.44
C PHE A 162 5.83 -13.04 -13.51
N ASP A 163 6.21 -12.93 -14.78
CA ASP A 163 5.45 -13.50 -15.88
C ASP A 163 5.63 -15.03 -15.97
N ASN A 164 4.98 -15.67 -16.95
CA ASN A 164 5.07 -17.11 -17.17
C ASN A 164 6.49 -17.59 -17.57
N THR A 165 7.38 -16.67 -17.94
CA THR A 165 8.78 -16.96 -18.28
C THR A 165 9.73 -16.67 -17.13
N LEU A 166 9.22 -16.28 -15.96
CA LEU A 166 9.95 -15.88 -14.75
C LEU A 166 10.81 -14.63 -14.94
N HIS A 167 10.40 -13.73 -15.83
CA HIS A 167 10.96 -12.40 -16.00
C HIS A 167 10.13 -11.35 -15.24
N THR A 168 10.85 -10.30 -14.78
CA THR A 168 10.26 -9.10 -14.17
C THR A 168 10.44 -7.91 -15.11
#